data_4d473ec6f8dfc3ade4b8be7e5bcba8df
#
_entry.id   4d473ec6f8dfc3ade4b8be7e5bcba8df
#
_cell.length_a   1.000
_cell.length_b   1.000
_cell.length_c   1.000
_cell.angle_alpha   90.00
_cell.angle_beta   90.00
_cell.angle_gamma   90.00
#
_symmetry.space_group_name_H-M   'P 1'
#
loop_
_entity.id
_entity.type
_entity.pdbx_description
1 polymer ?
#
loop_
_entity_poly.entity_id
_entity_poly.type
_entity_poly.pdbx_seq_one_letter_code
_entity_poly.pdbx_strand_id
1 'polypeptide(L)'
;DWLVTNASPTQDGLLIEVTGLSELVRDTRAAFYEHLDEILPYDPRATKVRADDSPKYRRSRLWLESTLRKTPIPLGEGRLSVSTQMLTDTLGYQRSAVRKALSNDNLRPRILLADTVGLGKTIEIGMILSELVRRGRGERILIVTPKHVLEQMQFEMWTRFALPFVRLDSVLSLIHI
;
A
#
# COMPACT_ATOMS: atom_id res chain seq x y z
N ASP A 1 -10.29 11.64 -27.22
CA ASP A 1 -10.41 12.57 -26.09
C ASP A 1 -9.27 13.57 -26.14
N TRP A 2 -9.55 14.81 -25.75
CA TRP A 2 -8.65 15.94 -25.83
C TRP A 2 -8.59 16.67 -24.49
N LEU A 3 -7.41 17.15 -24.13
CA LEU A 3 -7.19 18.04 -22.98
C LEU A 3 -7.12 19.47 -23.50
N VAL A 4 -7.98 20.34 -22.99
CA VAL A 4 -7.93 21.77 -23.29
C VAL A 4 -6.70 22.37 -22.64
N THR A 5 -5.83 22.96 -23.43
CA THR A 5 -4.60 23.62 -22.97
C THR A 5 -4.73 25.13 -22.93
N ASN A 6 -5.54 25.68 -23.83
CA ASN A 6 -5.82 27.11 -23.88
C ASN A 6 -7.21 27.36 -24.52
N ALA A 7 -7.84 28.49 -24.17
CA ALA A 7 -9.06 28.95 -24.81
C ALA A 7 -8.98 30.47 -24.96
N SER A 8 -9.05 30.97 -26.18
CA SER A 8 -8.91 32.38 -26.50
C SER A 8 -10.04 32.90 -27.40
N PRO A 9 -10.63 34.06 -27.10
CA PRO A 9 -11.62 34.66 -27.95
C PRO A 9 -10.97 35.18 -29.24
N THR A 10 -11.58 34.91 -30.40
CA THR A 10 -11.18 35.40 -31.70
C THR A 10 -12.35 36.12 -32.36
N GLN A 11 -12.12 36.71 -33.57
CA GLN A 11 -13.21 37.33 -34.32
C GLN A 11 -14.26 36.29 -34.80
N ASP A 12 -13.84 35.06 -34.95
CA ASP A 12 -14.66 33.92 -35.42
C ASP A 12 -15.16 33.05 -34.29
N GLY A 13 -15.17 33.50 -33.03
CA GLY A 13 -15.62 32.78 -31.85
C GLY A 13 -14.50 32.29 -30.94
N LEU A 14 -14.80 31.40 -30.04
CA LEU A 14 -13.83 30.84 -29.10
C LEU A 14 -12.94 29.78 -29.78
N LEU A 15 -11.64 30.06 -29.84
CA LEU A 15 -10.64 29.09 -30.29
C LEU A 15 -10.15 28.27 -29.09
N ILE A 16 -10.28 26.96 -29.17
CA ILE A 16 -9.90 26.01 -28.13
C ILE A 16 -8.70 25.19 -28.61
N GLU A 17 -7.55 25.42 -27.99
CA GLU A 17 -6.34 24.65 -28.26
C GLU A 17 -6.29 23.42 -27.34
N VAL A 18 -5.95 22.28 -27.90
CA VAL A 18 -6.04 21.00 -27.20
C VAL A 18 -4.82 20.13 -27.46
N THR A 19 -4.57 19.22 -26.53
CA THR A 19 -3.62 18.11 -26.69
C THR A 19 -4.36 16.77 -26.60
N GLY A 20 -4.07 15.86 -27.53
CA GLY A 20 -4.71 14.57 -27.60
C GLY A 20 -4.35 13.66 -26.42
N LEU A 21 -5.36 13.01 -25.83
CA LEU A 21 -5.23 12.06 -24.72
C LEU A 21 -5.44 10.60 -25.18
N SER A 22 -6.35 10.39 -26.14
CA SER A 22 -6.64 9.02 -26.61
C SER A 22 -5.50 8.46 -27.46
N GLU A 23 -5.44 7.14 -27.56
CA GLU A 23 -4.31 6.42 -28.16
C GLU A 23 -4.00 6.84 -29.60
N LEU A 24 -5.03 7.19 -30.38
CA LEU A 24 -4.90 7.60 -31.80
C LEU A 24 -4.34 9.03 -31.97
N VAL A 25 -4.56 9.90 -31.00
CA VAL A 25 -4.19 11.33 -31.09
C VAL A 25 -3.25 11.77 -29.96
N ARG A 26 -2.65 10.80 -29.27
CA ARG A 26 -1.78 11.08 -28.10
C ARG A 26 -0.67 12.05 -28.47
N ASP A 27 -0.52 13.08 -27.64
CA ASP A 27 0.51 14.14 -27.75
C ASP A 27 0.40 14.97 -29.04
N THR A 28 -0.63 14.79 -29.86
CA THR A 28 -0.90 15.69 -30.99
C THR A 28 -1.55 16.97 -30.49
N ARG A 29 -1.23 18.09 -31.13
CA ARG A 29 -1.87 19.38 -30.87
C ARG A 29 -2.88 19.68 -31.96
N ALA A 30 -4.06 20.15 -31.57
CA ALA A 30 -5.12 20.59 -32.46
C ALA A 30 -5.78 21.85 -31.91
N ALA A 31 -6.52 22.55 -32.77
CA ALA A 31 -7.33 23.68 -32.41
C ALA A 31 -8.72 23.52 -33.01
N PHE A 32 -9.73 23.83 -32.22
CA PHE A 32 -11.15 23.74 -32.60
C PHE A 32 -11.86 25.05 -32.37
N TYR A 33 -12.84 25.37 -33.17
CA TYR A 33 -13.71 26.52 -32.97
C TYR A 33 -15.06 26.07 -32.39
N GLU A 34 -15.49 26.69 -31.32
CA GLU A 34 -16.72 26.32 -30.60
C GLU A 34 -17.98 26.20 -31.50
N HIS A 35 -18.08 27.05 -32.51
CA HIS A 35 -19.26 27.07 -33.40
C HIS A 35 -19.10 26.35 -34.75
N LEU A 36 -17.90 25.87 -35.06
CA LEU A 36 -17.61 25.06 -36.24
C LEU A 36 -17.51 23.58 -35.95
N ASP A 37 -17.08 23.26 -34.73
CA ASP A 37 -16.81 21.89 -34.28
C ASP A 37 -17.82 21.47 -33.22
N GLU A 38 -18.21 20.22 -33.20
CA GLU A 38 -19.04 19.66 -32.15
C GLU A 38 -18.17 19.36 -30.93
N ILE A 39 -18.23 20.25 -29.91
CA ILE A 39 -17.46 20.12 -28.72
C ILE A 39 -18.35 19.66 -27.57
N LEU A 40 -18.13 18.44 -27.08
CA LEU A 40 -18.82 17.89 -25.95
C LEU A 40 -17.92 18.02 -24.70
N PRO A 41 -18.24 18.94 -23.77
CA PRO A 41 -17.45 19.07 -22.56
C PRO A 41 -17.62 17.84 -21.67
N TYR A 42 -16.50 17.31 -21.20
CA TYR A 42 -16.49 16.21 -20.28
C TYR A 42 -16.76 16.71 -18.85
N ASP A 43 -17.89 16.30 -18.28
CA ASP A 43 -18.19 16.57 -16.87
C ASP A 43 -17.65 15.44 -15.97
N PRO A 44 -16.61 15.68 -15.16
CA PRO A 44 -16.07 14.69 -14.25
C PRO A 44 -17.11 14.16 -13.23
N ARG A 45 -18.12 14.97 -12.91
CA ARG A 45 -19.19 14.60 -11.95
C ARG A 45 -20.21 13.63 -12.57
N ALA A 46 -20.40 13.69 -13.86
CA ALA A 46 -21.30 12.81 -14.59
C ALA A 46 -20.62 11.48 -15.00
N THR A 47 -19.31 11.37 -14.79
CA THR A 47 -18.52 10.21 -15.18
C THR A 47 -18.84 9.00 -14.32
N LYS A 48 -19.30 7.95 -14.96
CA LYS A 48 -19.49 6.65 -14.32
C LYS A 48 -18.15 5.90 -14.29
N VAL A 49 -17.64 5.66 -13.10
CA VAL A 49 -16.46 4.83 -12.90
C VAL A 49 -16.82 3.39 -13.23
N ARG A 50 -16.09 2.78 -14.17
CA ARG A 50 -16.18 1.35 -14.50
C ARG A 50 -14.91 0.65 -14.04
N ALA A 51 -15.06 -0.60 -13.57
CA ALA A 51 -13.90 -1.43 -13.30
C ALA A 51 -13.13 -1.69 -14.59
N ASP A 52 -11.81 -1.49 -14.55
CA ASP A 52 -10.93 -1.84 -15.66
C ASP A 52 -10.33 -3.23 -15.40
N ASP A 53 -10.84 -4.24 -16.11
CA ASP A 53 -10.38 -5.63 -16.02
C ASP A 53 -9.32 -5.97 -17.08
N SER A 54 -8.79 -4.97 -17.77
CA SER A 54 -7.79 -5.19 -18.82
C SER A 54 -6.49 -5.79 -18.27
N PRO A 55 -5.73 -6.57 -19.05
CA PRO A 55 -4.43 -7.09 -18.64
C PRO A 55 -3.43 -5.98 -18.31
N LYS A 56 -3.54 -4.82 -18.96
CA LYS A 56 -2.70 -3.64 -18.68
C LYS A 56 -2.99 -3.08 -17.27
N TYR A 57 -4.26 -2.99 -16.89
CA TYR A 57 -4.67 -2.54 -15.56
C TYR A 57 -4.10 -3.44 -14.45
N ARG A 58 -4.26 -4.75 -14.58
CA ARG A 58 -3.74 -5.72 -13.60
C ARG A 58 -2.24 -5.59 -13.41
N ARG A 59 -1.49 -5.41 -14.50
CA ARG A 59 -0.04 -5.20 -14.45
C ARG A 59 0.33 -3.89 -13.77
N SER A 60 -0.34 -2.79 -14.13
CA SER A 60 -0.11 -1.47 -13.56
C SER A 60 -0.46 -1.43 -12.07
N ARG A 61 -1.57 -2.08 -11.68
CA ARG A 61 -1.96 -2.23 -10.29
C ARG A 61 -0.91 -3.00 -9.48
N LEU A 62 -0.45 -4.13 -9.99
CA LEU A 62 0.58 -4.94 -9.33
C LEU A 62 1.89 -4.14 -9.17
N TRP A 63 2.28 -3.40 -10.19
CA TRP A 63 3.46 -2.54 -10.14
C TRP A 63 3.30 -1.43 -9.09
N LEU A 64 2.16 -0.74 -9.08
CA LEU A 64 1.88 0.32 -8.10
C LEU A 64 1.88 -0.22 -6.67
N GLU A 65 1.17 -1.32 -6.42
CA GLU A 65 1.12 -1.94 -5.10
C GLU A 65 2.50 -2.40 -4.63
N SER A 66 3.31 -2.99 -5.53
CA SER A 66 4.67 -3.40 -5.19
C SER A 66 5.58 -2.21 -4.89
N THR A 67 5.42 -1.11 -5.61
CA THR A 67 6.17 0.13 -5.38
C THR A 67 5.79 0.76 -4.03
N LEU A 68 4.49 0.84 -3.73
CA LEU A 68 4.00 1.34 -2.44
C LEU A 68 4.50 0.48 -1.28
N ARG A 69 4.55 -0.84 -1.45
CA ARG A 69 5.08 -1.76 -0.42
C ARG A 69 6.59 -1.61 -0.22
N LYS A 70 7.34 -1.32 -1.28
CA LYS A 70 8.79 -1.09 -1.22
C LYS A 70 9.17 0.29 -0.69
N THR A 71 8.26 1.27 -0.78
CA THR A 71 8.52 2.61 -0.29
C THR A 71 8.40 2.63 1.24
N PRO A 72 9.50 2.83 1.98
CA PRO A 72 9.47 2.84 3.42
C PRO A 72 8.74 4.07 3.95
N ILE A 73 8.10 3.91 5.11
CA ILE A 73 7.51 5.03 5.84
C ILE A 73 8.63 5.79 6.52
N PRO A 74 8.60 7.14 6.51
CA PRO A 74 9.59 7.94 7.22
C PRO A 74 9.74 7.53 8.68
N LEU A 75 10.97 7.45 9.19
CA LEU A 75 11.26 7.03 10.56
C LEU A 75 10.61 7.92 11.62
N GLY A 76 10.39 9.21 11.29
CA GLY A 76 9.74 10.18 12.18
C GLY A 76 8.21 10.09 12.21
N GLU A 77 7.58 9.25 11.37
CA GLU A 77 6.12 9.12 11.37
C GLU A 77 5.65 8.32 12.59
N GLY A 78 5.01 9.01 13.52
CA GLY A 78 4.49 8.40 14.75
C GLY A 78 3.16 7.66 14.58
N ARG A 79 2.51 7.77 13.41
CA ARG A 79 1.25 7.08 13.14
C ARG A 79 1.51 5.63 12.74
N LEU A 80 0.68 4.73 13.25
CA LEU A 80 0.69 3.33 12.83
C LEU A 80 0.02 3.23 11.46
N SER A 81 0.72 2.68 10.49
CA SER A 81 0.25 2.56 9.10
C SER A 81 -0.46 1.25 8.82
N VAL A 82 -0.06 0.19 9.50
CA VAL A 82 -0.53 -1.18 9.21
C VAL A 82 -1.82 -1.49 9.94
N SER A 83 -2.05 -0.91 11.12
CA SER A 83 -3.22 -1.20 11.96
C SER A 83 -4.57 -0.88 11.30
N THR A 84 -4.58 -0.05 10.26
CA THR A 84 -5.79 0.28 9.47
C THR A 84 -6.03 -0.66 8.29
N GLN A 85 -5.04 -1.50 7.95
CA GLN A 85 -5.07 -2.38 6.77
C GLN A 85 -5.12 -3.87 7.15
N MET A 86 -5.18 -4.17 8.43
CA MET A 86 -5.17 -5.55 8.92
C MET A 86 -6.56 -6.17 8.88
N LEU A 87 -6.61 -7.48 8.66
CA LEU A 87 -7.83 -8.29 8.71
C LEU A 87 -8.21 -8.68 10.15
N THR A 88 -7.92 -7.80 11.12
CA THR A 88 -8.26 -8.03 12.52
C THR A 88 -8.60 -6.72 13.21
N ASP A 89 -9.57 -6.76 14.10
CA ASP A 89 -9.89 -5.63 14.96
C ASP A 89 -8.77 -5.45 16.00
N THR A 90 -8.28 -4.23 16.13
CA THR A 90 -7.22 -3.90 17.07
C THR A 90 -7.74 -3.15 18.28
N LEU A 91 -7.32 -3.57 19.45
CA LEU A 91 -7.68 -2.92 20.72
C LEU A 91 -6.73 -1.77 21.05
N GLY A 92 -7.22 -0.80 21.81
CA GLY A 92 -6.46 0.40 22.15
C GLY A 92 -5.09 0.12 22.84
N TYR A 93 -5.06 -0.86 23.72
CA TYR A 93 -3.83 -1.26 24.43
C TYR A 93 -2.79 -1.89 23.49
N GLN A 94 -3.23 -2.73 22.53
CA GLN A 94 -2.35 -3.33 21.53
C GLN A 94 -1.67 -2.26 20.68
N ARG A 95 -2.45 -1.27 20.19
CA ARG A 95 -1.88 -0.12 19.47
C ARG A 95 -0.92 0.70 20.30
N SER A 96 -1.20 0.84 21.60
CA SER A 96 -0.30 1.52 22.53
C SER A 96 1.02 0.78 22.70
N ALA A 97 0.99 -0.55 22.86
CA ALA A 97 2.16 -1.40 22.92
C ALA A 97 3.02 -1.27 21.67
N VAL A 98 2.39 -1.31 20.47
CA VAL A 98 3.08 -1.15 19.19
C VAL A 98 3.73 0.24 19.05
N ARG A 99 3.03 1.32 19.44
CA ARG A 99 3.62 2.68 19.43
C ARG A 99 4.84 2.76 20.35
N LYS A 100 4.75 2.19 21.53
CA LYS A 100 5.85 2.14 22.50
C LYS A 100 7.04 1.34 21.95
N ALA A 101 6.76 0.24 21.23
CA ALA A 101 7.74 -0.57 20.54
C ALA A 101 8.51 0.19 19.48
N LEU A 102 7.83 1.08 18.76
CA LEU A 102 8.35 1.78 17.59
C LEU A 102 8.77 3.23 17.91
N SER A 103 8.73 3.64 19.19
CA SER A 103 9.13 4.98 19.59
C SER A 103 10.56 5.28 19.15
N ASN A 104 10.78 6.49 18.64
CA ASN A 104 12.09 6.99 18.24
C ASN A 104 13.08 7.11 19.42
N ASP A 105 12.56 7.18 20.64
CA ASP A 105 13.37 7.20 21.85
C ASP A 105 14.09 5.86 22.10
N ASN A 106 13.63 4.80 21.42
CA ASN A 106 14.16 3.45 21.51
C ASN A 106 15.03 3.11 20.28
N LEU A 107 16.29 3.46 20.29
CA LEU A 107 17.23 3.12 19.20
C LEU A 107 17.42 1.60 19.06
N ARG A 108 17.31 0.85 20.15
CA ARG A 108 17.38 -0.62 20.20
C ARG A 108 16.25 -1.16 21.08
N PRO A 109 15.01 -1.19 20.58
CA PRO A 109 13.86 -1.57 21.38
C PRO A 109 13.99 -3.00 21.91
N ARG A 110 13.87 -3.14 23.22
CA ARG A 110 13.68 -4.41 23.92
C ARG A 110 12.34 -4.31 24.65
N ILE A 111 11.39 -5.16 24.27
CA ILE A 111 10.03 -5.06 24.76
C ILE A 111 9.61 -6.39 25.33
N LEU A 112 9.02 -6.32 26.52
CA LEU A 112 8.34 -7.44 27.14
C LEU A 112 6.83 -7.22 26.98
N LEU A 113 6.14 -8.11 26.26
CA LEU A 113 4.68 -8.19 26.18
C LEU A 113 4.21 -9.15 27.27
N ALA A 114 3.81 -8.61 28.42
CA ALA A 114 3.46 -9.37 29.61
C ALA A 114 1.95 -9.53 29.81
N ASP A 115 1.18 -9.42 28.73
CA ASP A 115 -0.27 -9.56 28.79
C ASP A 115 -0.70 -10.98 29.16
N THR A 116 -1.91 -11.08 29.74
CA THR A 116 -2.51 -12.37 30.08
C THR A 116 -2.68 -13.24 28.82
N VAL A 117 -2.68 -14.55 29.00
CA VAL A 117 -2.95 -15.51 27.91
C VAL A 117 -4.31 -15.21 27.27
N GLY A 118 -4.38 -15.21 25.94
CA GLY A 118 -5.62 -14.94 25.19
C GLY A 118 -5.84 -13.47 24.79
N LEU A 119 -5.07 -12.50 25.29
CA LEU A 119 -5.20 -11.08 24.97
C LEU A 119 -4.56 -10.68 23.61
N GLY A 120 -4.13 -11.62 22.81
CA GLY A 120 -3.69 -11.33 21.44
C GLY A 120 -2.22 -10.89 21.32
N LYS A 121 -1.31 -11.41 22.14
CA LYS A 121 0.15 -11.16 21.98
C LYS A 121 0.66 -11.41 20.57
N THR A 122 0.16 -12.44 19.89
CA THR A 122 0.49 -12.74 18.48
C THR A 122 0.09 -11.60 17.56
N ILE A 123 -1.04 -10.94 17.84
CA ILE A 123 -1.50 -9.77 17.08
C ILE A 123 -0.55 -8.60 17.30
N GLU A 124 -0.14 -8.32 18.52
CA GLU A 124 0.83 -7.26 18.83
C GLU A 124 2.17 -7.51 18.16
N ILE A 125 2.68 -8.74 18.22
CA ILE A 125 3.91 -9.14 17.51
C ILE A 125 3.76 -8.91 16.01
N GLY A 126 2.68 -9.39 15.41
CA GLY A 126 2.42 -9.21 13.98
C GLY A 126 2.33 -7.74 13.57
N MET A 127 1.67 -6.90 14.37
CA MET A 127 1.62 -5.46 14.15
C MET A 127 3.02 -4.82 14.20
N ILE A 128 3.81 -5.14 15.22
CA ILE A 128 5.19 -4.63 15.36
C ILE A 128 6.03 -5.03 14.15
N LEU A 129 5.99 -6.30 13.77
CA LEU A 129 6.76 -6.82 12.63
C LEU A 129 6.32 -6.17 11.31
N SER A 130 5.03 -6.04 11.09
CA SER A 130 4.50 -5.39 9.90
C SER A 130 4.92 -3.93 9.79
N GLU A 131 4.88 -3.19 10.89
CA GLU A 131 5.36 -1.80 10.94
C GLU A 131 6.88 -1.73 10.71
N LEU A 132 7.67 -2.64 11.27
CA LEU A 132 9.12 -2.69 11.05
C LEU A 132 9.44 -2.94 9.57
N VAL A 133 8.74 -3.89 8.92
CA VAL A 133 8.90 -4.14 7.48
C VAL A 133 8.55 -2.90 6.67
N ARG A 134 7.44 -2.25 6.96
CA ARG A 134 7.00 -1.03 6.27
C ARG A 134 7.94 0.16 6.47
N ARG A 135 8.68 0.18 7.58
CA ARG A 135 9.68 1.23 7.91
C ARG A 135 11.09 0.88 7.42
N GLY A 136 11.26 -0.21 6.65
CA GLY A 136 12.56 -0.65 6.16
C GLY A 136 13.50 -1.17 7.27
N ARG A 137 12.97 -1.51 8.46
CA ARG A 137 13.73 -2.03 9.61
C ARG A 137 13.49 -3.53 9.84
N GLY A 138 12.73 -4.17 8.99
CA GLY A 138 12.33 -5.57 9.08
C GLY A 138 12.88 -6.45 7.95
N GLU A 139 14.10 -6.24 7.51
CA GLU A 139 14.70 -7.05 6.41
C GLU A 139 15.01 -8.49 6.83
N ARG A 140 15.39 -8.68 8.08
CA ARG A 140 15.71 -9.98 8.65
C ARG A 140 14.99 -10.15 9.96
N ILE A 141 14.06 -11.08 10.01
CA ILE A 141 13.22 -11.34 11.18
C ILE A 141 13.36 -12.81 11.55
N LEU A 142 13.70 -13.07 12.79
CA LEU A 142 13.73 -14.40 13.38
C LEU A 142 12.69 -14.48 14.50
N ILE A 143 11.77 -15.44 14.39
CA ILE A 143 10.80 -15.74 15.44
C ILE A 143 11.18 -17.09 16.07
N VAL A 144 11.43 -17.09 17.37
CA VAL A 144 11.72 -18.31 18.13
C VAL A 144 10.51 -18.66 18.99
N THR A 145 9.94 -19.82 18.76
CA THR A 145 8.78 -20.32 19.51
C THR A 145 8.93 -21.79 19.86
N PRO A 146 8.18 -22.29 20.88
CA PRO A 146 8.07 -23.71 21.10
C PRO A 146 7.49 -24.42 19.87
N LYS A 147 7.94 -25.66 19.61
CA LYS A 147 7.56 -26.44 18.42
C LYS A 147 6.05 -26.52 18.18
N HIS A 148 5.25 -26.70 19.24
CA HIS A 148 3.80 -26.84 19.15
C HIS A 148 3.07 -25.53 18.75
N VAL A 149 3.72 -24.37 18.85
CA VAL A 149 3.14 -23.06 18.46
C VAL A 149 3.63 -22.60 17.08
N LEU A 150 4.67 -23.24 16.55
CA LEU A 150 5.37 -22.81 15.36
C LEU A 150 4.45 -22.72 14.13
N GLU A 151 3.62 -23.74 13.93
CA GLU A 151 2.70 -23.80 12.79
C GLU A 151 1.59 -22.75 12.89
N GLN A 152 1.01 -22.61 14.09
CA GLN A 152 0.00 -21.58 14.35
C GLN A 152 0.58 -20.18 14.14
N MET A 153 1.79 -19.92 14.65
CA MET A 153 2.47 -18.62 14.47
C MET A 153 2.68 -18.30 12.98
N GLN A 154 3.19 -19.27 12.21
CA GLN A 154 3.38 -19.09 10.77
C GLN A 154 2.07 -18.79 10.06
N PHE A 155 1.01 -19.55 10.37
CA PHE A 155 -0.31 -19.37 9.77
C PHE A 155 -0.90 -17.99 10.10
N GLU A 156 -0.84 -17.56 11.36
CA GLU A 156 -1.35 -16.25 11.76
C GLU A 156 -0.55 -15.08 11.15
N MET A 157 0.78 -15.19 11.09
CA MET A 157 1.61 -14.18 10.41
C MET A 157 1.26 -14.05 8.93
N TRP A 158 1.01 -15.18 8.25
CA TRP A 158 0.62 -15.17 6.85
C TRP A 158 -0.78 -14.62 6.62
N THR A 159 -1.78 -15.17 7.32
CA THR A 159 -3.20 -14.88 7.04
C THR A 159 -3.63 -13.49 7.50
N ARG A 160 -3.10 -13.00 8.62
CA ARG A 160 -3.51 -11.72 9.21
C ARG A 160 -2.61 -10.55 8.78
N PHE A 161 -1.34 -10.82 8.55
CA PHE A 161 -0.33 -9.77 8.33
C PHE A 161 0.36 -9.85 6.97
N ALA A 162 0.08 -10.87 6.17
CA ALA A 162 0.76 -11.15 4.90
C ALA A 162 2.30 -11.23 5.02
N LEU A 163 2.78 -11.71 6.18
CA LEU A 163 4.21 -11.92 6.45
C LEU A 163 4.55 -13.40 6.21
N PRO A 164 5.25 -13.73 5.12
CA PRO A 164 5.67 -15.10 4.82
C PRO A 164 6.89 -15.48 5.66
N PHE A 165 6.73 -16.46 6.54
CA PHE A 165 7.83 -17.04 7.29
C PHE A 165 8.09 -18.47 6.86
N VAL A 166 9.36 -18.85 6.79
CA VAL A 166 9.79 -20.22 6.57
C VAL A 166 10.06 -20.87 7.94
N ARG A 167 9.53 -22.08 8.16
CA ARG A 167 9.82 -22.83 9.37
C ARG A 167 11.20 -23.46 9.26
N LEU A 168 12.00 -23.28 10.29
CA LEU A 168 13.27 -23.97 10.45
C LEU A 168 13.12 -24.93 11.63
N ASP A 169 13.11 -26.19 11.35
CA ASP A 169 13.20 -27.26 12.35
C ASP A 169 14.55 -27.97 12.26
N SER A 170 14.81 -28.88 13.20
CA SER A 170 16.06 -29.63 13.24
C SER A 170 16.34 -30.46 11.99
N VAL A 171 15.32 -30.80 11.21
CA VAL A 171 15.44 -31.58 9.97
C VAL A 171 15.86 -30.65 8.81
N LEU A 172 15.26 -29.49 8.70
CA LEU A 172 15.60 -28.50 7.66
C LEU A 172 16.97 -27.83 7.91
N SER A 173 17.36 -27.66 9.16
CA SER A 173 18.67 -27.11 9.53
C SER A 173 19.84 -27.97 9.06
N LEU A 174 19.63 -29.27 8.90
CA LEU A 174 20.66 -30.21 8.41
C LEU A 174 20.83 -30.21 6.87
N ILE A 175 19.90 -29.61 6.14
CA ILE A 175 19.91 -29.58 4.66
C ILE A 175 20.61 -28.32 4.12
N HIS A 176 20.87 -27.31 4.93
CA HIS A 176 21.44 -26.04 4.54
C HIS A 176 22.84 -25.72 5.09
N ILE A 177 23.62 -26.74 5.43
CA ILE A 177 25.06 -26.58 5.77
C ILE A 177 25.93 -26.97 4.58
#